data_44cda7f953eeb0e05f63677b9826bf17
#
_entry.id   44cda7f953eeb0e05f63677b9826bf17
#
_cell.length_a   1.000
_cell.length_b   1.000
_cell.length_c   1.000
_cell.angle_alpha   90.00
_cell.angle_beta   90.00
_cell.angle_gamma   90.00
#
_symmetry.space_group_name_H-M   'P 1'
#
loop_
_entity.id
_entity.type
_entity.pdbx_description
1 polymer ?
#
loop_
_entity_poly.entity_id
_entity_poly.type
_entity_poly.pdbx_seq_one_letter_code
_entity_poly.pdbx_strand_id
1 'polypeptide(L)'
;MRRAVLIAIPYAWLLALFLVPFGIVLKISLSDTAIAIPPYVPTLDLAEGWAGFRAFLSELDFENFVWLTEDDLYWKAYLSSLKIALISTVFTLLVGYPMAYGMARAPEEWRATLMMLVILPFWTSFLIRVYAWMGILSNEGFLNQALLWLGVIGEPLALLNTNTAVYIGIVYTYLPFMILPIYAALDRLDGSLIEAAEDLGCSRLQAFWLVTIPLSRPGIIAGSFLVFIPVLGEFVIPSLLGGSGTLMIGKVLWEEFFSNRDWPVASAVAVVLLLILVIPIVLFQRNQQKQAEAEQ
;
A
#
# COMPACT_ATOMS: atom_id res chain seq x y z
N MET A 1 -22.44 -22.43 -23.81
CA MET A 1 -21.44 -21.73 -24.65
C MET A 1 -21.44 -20.19 -24.42
N ARG A 2 -22.56 -19.47 -24.50
CA ARG A 2 -22.57 -17.99 -24.35
C ARG A 2 -22.00 -17.47 -23.01
N ARG A 3 -22.28 -18.12 -21.86
CA ARG A 3 -21.76 -17.71 -20.55
C ARG A 3 -20.24 -17.86 -20.45
N ALA A 4 -19.68 -18.96 -20.98
CA ALA A 4 -18.23 -19.18 -20.97
C ALA A 4 -17.47 -18.15 -21.80
N VAL A 5 -18.01 -17.75 -22.97
CA VAL A 5 -17.40 -16.70 -23.80
C VAL A 5 -17.45 -15.33 -23.11
N LEU A 6 -18.58 -14.98 -22.48
CA LEU A 6 -18.71 -13.71 -21.75
C LEU A 6 -17.73 -13.61 -20.55
N ILE A 7 -17.44 -14.74 -19.91
CA ILE A 7 -16.47 -14.80 -18.81
C ILE A 7 -15.03 -14.83 -19.36
N ALA A 8 -14.79 -15.55 -20.46
CA ALA A 8 -13.45 -15.71 -21.03
C ALA A 8 -12.83 -14.39 -21.53
N ILE A 9 -13.61 -13.47 -22.06
CA ILE A 9 -13.10 -12.19 -22.59
C ILE A 9 -12.45 -11.34 -21.50
N PRO A 10 -13.10 -10.99 -20.35
CA PRO A 10 -12.46 -10.26 -19.28
C PRO A 10 -11.26 -10.99 -18.68
N TYR A 11 -11.35 -12.32 -18.52
CA TYR A 11 -10.23 -13.11 -18.00
C TYR A 11 -9.03 -13.13 -18.95
N ALA A 12 -9.25 -13.30 -20.26
CA ALA A 12 -8.18 -13.25 -21.25
C ALA A 12 -7.50 -11.88 -21.26
N TRP A 13 -8.28 -10.80 -21.11
CA TRP A 13 -7.75 -9.44 -21.01
C TRP A 13 -6.89 -9.26 -19.76
N LEU A 14 -7.37 -9.68 -18.58
CA LEU A 14 -6.61 -9.63 -17.33
C LEU A 14 -5.34 -10.48 -17.40
N LEU A 15 -5.43 -11.69 -17.94
CA LEU A 15 -4.27 -12.55 -18.13
C LEU A 15 -3.23 -11.89 -19.07
N ALA A 16 -3.66 -11.33 -20.20
CA ALA A 16 -2.74 -10.69 -21.14
C ALA A 16 -2.08 -9.45 -20.52
N LEU A 17 -2.83 -8.56 -19.87
CA LEU A 17 -2.30 -7.32 -19.33
C LEU A 17 -1.54 -7.47 -18.00
N PHE A 18 -1.79 -8.52 -17.25
CA PHE A 18 -1.11 -8.77 -15.98
C PHE A 18 -0.05 -9.86 -16.08
N LEU A 19 -0.42 -11.03 -16.62
CA LEU A 19 0.48 -12.20 -16.61
C LEU A 19 1.65 -12.03 -17.56
N VAL A 20 1.45 -11.39 -18.73
CA VAL A 20 2.54 -11.17 -19.70
C VAL A 20 3.59 -10.21 -19.14
N PRO A 21 3.25 -8.99 -18.66
CA PRO A 21 4.24 -8.12 -18.02
C PRO A 21 4.91 -8.77 -16.79
N PHE A 22 4.12 -9.49 -15.98
CA PHE A 22 4.68 -10.19 -14.82
C PHE A 22 5.64 -11.32 -15.24
N GLY A 23 5.31 -12.07 -16.30
CA GLY A 23 6.19 -13.08 -16.88
C GLY A 23 7.50 -12.48 -17.39
N ILE A 24 7.47 -11.26 -17.95
CA ILE A 24 8.67 -10.53 -18.35
C ILE A 24 9.52 -10.16 -17.12
N VAL A 25 8.90 -9.63 -16.06
CA VAL A 25 9.61 -9.31 -14.81
C VAL A 25 10.20 -10.58 -14.18
N LEU A 26 9.43 -11.67 -14.11
CA LEU A 26 9.91 -12.96 -13.61
C LEU A 26 11.08 -13.49 -14.44
N LYS A 27 11.01 -13.35 -15.77
CA LYS A 27 12.14 -13.72 -16.66
C LYS A 27 13.38 -12.88 -16.38
N ILE A 28 13.23 -11.56 -16.24
CA ILE A 28 14.35 -10.67 -15.96
C ILE A 28 14.97 -10.97 -14.59
N SER A 29 14.15 -11.34 -13.59
CA SER A 29 14.65 -11.71 -12.26
C SER A 29 15.52 -12.97 -12.23
N LEU A 30 15.46 -13.79 -13.28
CA LEU A 30 16.27 -15.01 -13.48
C LEU A 30 17.41 -14.79 -14.49
N SER A 31 17.68 -13.56 -14.89
CA SER A 31 18.72 -13.18 -15.85
C SER A 31 19.88 -12.50 -15.13
N ASP A 32 21.04 -12.43 -15.78
CA ASP A 32 22.23 -11.75 -15.26
C ASP A 32 22.29 -10.30 -15.72
N THR A 33 22.92 -9.45 -14.90
CA THR A 33 23.18 -8.05 -15.25
C THR A 33 24.23 -7.94 -16.33
N ALA A 34 23.98 -7.15 -17.37
CA ALA A 34 24.91 -6.93 -18.47
C ALA A 34 25.06 -5.45 -18.82
N ILE A 35 26.26 -5.07 -19.28
CA ILE A 35 26.51 -3.72 -19.84
C ILE A 35 26.02 -3.71 -21.29
N ALA A 36 24.73 -3.73 -21.47
CA ALA A 36 24.04 -3.82 -22.76
C ALA A 36 22.74 -3.02 -22.75
N ILE A 37 22.02 -3.00 -23.86
CA ILE A 37 20.65 -2.47 -23.98
C ILE A 37 19.79 -3.58 -24.63
N PRO A 38 18.90 -4.21 -23.83
CA PRO A 38 18.60 -4.03 -22.40
C PRO A 38 19.74 -4.51 -21.48
N PRO A 39 19.82 -4.04 -20.20
CA PRO A 39 20.96 -4.32 -19.31
C PRO A 39 20.84 -5.68 -18.61
N TYR A 40 20.52 -6.74 -19.36
CA TYR A 40 20.44 -8.12 -18.85
C TYR A 40 20.66 -9.14 -19.98
N VAL A 41 21.15 -10.31 -19.62
CA VAL A 41 21.28 -11.50 -20.45
C VAL A 41 20.75 -12.72 -19.67
N PRO A 42 20.18 -13.73 -20.36
CA PRO A 42 20.00 -13.85 -21.79
C PRO A 42 18.82 -13.01 -22.34
N THR A 43 18.93 -12.58 -23.56
CA THR A 43 17.81 -12.03 -24.33
C THR A 43 17.21 -13.13 -25.21
N LEU A 44 15.88 -13.19 -25.30
CA LEU A 44 15.19 -14.16 -26.12
C LEU A 44 15.35 -13.79 -27.61
N ASP A 45 16.15 -14.56 -28.37
CA ASP A 45 16.24 -14.43 -29.80
C ASP A 45 15.29 -15.43 -30.49
N LEU A 46 14.20 -14.90 -31.05
CA LEU A 46 13.19 -15.69 -31.77
C LEU A 46 13.70 -16.15 -33.15
N ALA A 47 14.77 -15.54 -33.69
CA ALA A 47 15.34 -15.92 -35.00
C ALA A 47 16.01 -17.31 -34.97
N GLU A 48 16.53 -17.74 -33.83
CA GLU A 48 17.14 -19.05 -33.63
C GLU A 48 16.14 -20.19 -33.37
N GLY A 49 14.83 -19.87 -33.35
CA GLY A 49 13.77 -20.86 -33.17
C GLY A 49 13.87 -21.64 -31.85
N TRP A 50 13.65 -22.95 -31.92
CA TRP A 50 13.63 -23.82 -30.73
C TRP A 50 15.01 -24.00 -30.05
N ALA A 51 16.09 -23.89 -30.82
CA ALA A 51 17.46 -23.98 -30.28
C ALA A 51 17.78 -22.76 -29.41
N GLY A 52 17.46 -21.55 -29.88
CA GLY A 52 17.62 -20.31 -29.12
C GLY A 52 16.77 -20.29 -27.87
N PHE A 53 15.52 -20.81 -27.94
CA PHE A 53 14.66 -20.92 -26.74
C PHE A 53 15.22 -21.88 -25.69
N ARG A 54 15.85 -22.99 -26.10
CA ARG A 54 16.51 -23.93 -25.17
C ARG A 54 17.76 -23.32 -24.53
N ALA A 55 18.61 -22.67 -25.31
CA ALA A 55 19.81 -21.97 -24.83
C ALA A 55 19.38 -20.92 -23.79
N PHE A 56 18.40 -20.10 -24.16
CA PHE A 56 17.82 -19.10 -23.26
C PHE A 56 17.37 -19.68 -21.92
N LEU A 57 16.62 -20.81 -21.91
CA LEU A 57 16.16 -21.44 -20.67
C LEU A 57 17.30 -22.03 -19.83
N SER A 58 18.40 -22.47 -20.45
CA SER A 58 19.55 -23.04 -19.74
C SER A 58 20.45 -22.01 -19.08
N GLU A 59 20.34 -20.75 -19.47
CA GLU A 59 21.10 -19.62 -18.92
C GLU A 59 20.35 -18.89 -17.80
N LEU A 60 19.05 -19.22 -17.58
CA LEU A 60 18.28 -18.63 -16.47
C LEU A 60 18.64 -19.34 -15.15
N ASP A 61 18.92 -18.56 -14.12
CA ASP A 61 19.26 -19.08 -12.80
C ASP A 61 18.56 -18.31 -11.65
N PHE A 62 18.89 -18.68 -10.41
CA PHE A 62 18.34 -18.08 -9.21
C PHE A 62 19.35 -17.23 -8.44
N GLU A 63 20.47 -16.84 -9.06
CA GLU A 63 21.55 -16.14 -8.39
C GLU A 63 21.08 -14.84 -7.74
N ASN A 64 20.24 -14.06 -8.43
CA ASN A 64 19.67 -12.83 -7.87
C ASN A 64 18.86 -13.07 -6.59
N PHE A 65 18.10 -14.17 -6.51
CA PHE A 65 17.34 -14.49 -5.30
C PHE A 65 18.26 -14.95 -4.15
N VAL A 66 19.36 -15.64 -4.45
CA VAL A 66 20.39 -15.98 -3.46
C VAL A 66 21.03 -14.70 -2.94
N TRP A 67 21.42 -13.80 -3.84
CA TRP A 67 21.98 -12.48 -3.50
C TRP A 67 21.07 -11.69 -2.55
N LEU A 68 19.76 -11.66 -2.80
CA LEU A 68 18.80 -11.00 -1.91
C LEU A 68 18.76 -11.59 -0.49
N THR A 69 19.17 -12.86 -0.30
CA THR A 69 19.22 -13.49 1.02
C THR A 69 20.56 -13.28 1.72
N GLU A 70 21.64 -13.06 0.96
CA GLU A 70 22.98 -12.86 1.49
C GLU A 70 23.26 -11.41 1.88
N ASP A 71 22.67 -10.43 1.16
CA ASP A 71 22.84 -9.02 1.47
C ASP A 71 21.80 -8.54 2.50
N ASP A 72 22.31 -8.13 3.64
CA ASP A 72 21.56 -7.56 4.76
C ASP A 72 20.69 -6.34 4.37
N LEU A 73 21.03 -5.63 3.28
CA LEU A 73 20.31 -4.43 2.83
C LEU A 73 18.87 -4.77 2.50
N TYR A 74 18.64 -5.81 1.68
CA TYR A 74 17.30 -6.18 1.21
C TYR A 74 16.43 -6.67 2.36
N TRP A 75 16.99 -7.54 3.21
CA TRP A 75 16.27 -8.07 4.38
C TRP A 75 15.83 -6.97 5.33
N LYS A 76 16.75 -6.04 5.63
CA LYS A 76 16.46 -4.85 6.45
C LYS A 76 15.42 -3.94 5.78
N ALA A 77 15.49 -3.76 4.46
CA ALA A 77 14.53 -2.96 3.71
C ALA A 77 13.12 -3.57 3.72
N TYR A 78 12.99 -4.89 3.54
CA TYR A 78 11.69 -5.57 3.65
C TYR A 78 11.08 -5.44 5.04
N LEU A 79 11.85 -5.72 6.09
CA LEU A 79 11.39 -5.63 7.47
C LEU A 79 11.02 -4.18 7.86
N SER A 80 11.83 -3.22 7.43
CA SER A 80 11.55 -1.80 7.65
C SER A 80 10.27 -1.36 6.92
N SER A 81 10.08 -1.76 5.66
CA SER A 81 8.86 -1.49 4.90
C SER A 81 7.63 -2.09 5.58
N LEU A 82 7.73 -3.34 6.02
CA LEU A 82 6.63 -4.02 6.73
C LEU A 82 6.26 -3.27 8.02
N LYS A 83 7.28 -2.86 8.79
CA LYS A 83 7.09 -2.08 10.02
C LYS A 83 6.45 -0.72 9.73
N ILE A 84 6.97 0.03 8.74
CA ILE A 84 6.44 1.34 8.37
C ILE A 84 5.00 1.20 7.86
N ALA A 85 4.72 0.23 6.98
CA ALA A 85 3.39 -0.01 6.45
C ALA A 85 2.38 -0.36 7.56
N LEU A 86 2.76 -1.24 8.50
CA LEU A 86 1.91 -1.62 9.62
C LEU A 86 1.60 -0.43 10.54
N ILE A 87 2.63 0.31 10.97
CA ILE A 87 2.48 1.48 11.85
C ILE A 87 1.66 2.56 11.15
N SER A 88 1.94 2.86 9.88
CA SER A 88 1.18 3.83 9.10
C SER A 88 -0.29 3.42 8.95
N THR A 89 -0.57 2.13 8.72
CA THR A 89 -1.94 1.62 8.62
C THR A 89 -2.69 1.81 9.94
N VAL A 90 -2.04 1.53 11.08
CA VAL A 90 -2.63 1.76 12.41
C VAL A 90 -2.90 3.25 12.63
N PHE A 91 -1.95 4.13 12.33
CA PHE A 91 -2.18 5.58 12.47
C PHE A 91 -3.27 6.09 11.54
N THR A 92 -3.30 5.61 10.29
CA THR A 92 -4.36 5.96 9.34
C THR A 92 -5.72 5.47 9.81
N LEU A 93 -5.80 4.29 10.46
CA LEU A 93 -7.02 3.78 11.06
C LEU A 93 -7.47 4.63 12.26
N LEU A 94 -6.53 4.98 13.15
CA LEU A 94 -6.82 5.79 14.33
C LEU A 94 -7.36 7.19 13.97
N VAL A 95 -6.90 7.77 12.87
CA VAL A 95 -7.40 9.06 12.35
C VAL A 95 -8.65 8.85 11.49
N GLY A 96 -8.63 7.87 10.61
CA GLY A 96 -9.66 7.63 9.60
C GLY A 96 -10.96 7.09 10.17
N TYR A 97 -10.90 6.23 11.21
CA TYR A 97 -12.11 5.66 11.80
C TYR A 97 -13.01 6.72 12.46
N PRO A 98 -12.49 7.62 13.33
CA PRO A 98 -13.31 8.71 13.88
C PRO A 98 -13.88 9.62 12.80
N MET A 99 -13.12 9.92 11.73
CA MET A 99 -13.64 10.72 10.61
C MET A 99 -14.77 10.00 9.88
N ALA A 100 -14.60 8.73 9.53
CA ALA A 100 -15.63 7.92 8.89
C ALA A 100 -16.88 7.79 9.77
N TYR A 101 -16.70 7.58 11.07
CA TYR A 101 -17.80 7.52 12.04
C TYR A 101 -18.56 8.85 12.13
N GLY A 102 -17.84 9.97 12.23
CA GLY A 102 -18.44 11.30 12.22
C GLY A 102 -19.23 11.58 10.94
N MET A 103 -18.69 11.19 9.78
CA MET A 103 -19.37 11.31 8.49
C MET A 103 -20.66 10.48 8.42
N ALA A 104 -20.61 9.22 8.88
CA ALA A 104 -21.78 8.33 8.87
C ALA A 104 -22.91 8.81 9.81
N ARG A 105 -22.55 9.53 10.87
CA ARG A 105 -23.49 10.12 11.85
C ARG A 105 -23.90 11.54 11.52
N ALA A 106 -23.28 12.16 10.51
CA ALA A 106 -23.65 13.50 10.08
C ALA A 106 -25.06 13.53 9.47
N PRO A 107 -25.77 14.69 9.55
CA PRO A 107 -27.03 14.89 8.84
C PRO A 107 -26.88 14.56 7.34
N GLU A 108 -27.92 14.00 6.74
CA GLU A 108 -27.88 13.51 5.35
C GLU A 108 -27.44 14.60 4.36
N GLU A 109 -27.84 15.83 4.58
CA GLU A 109 -27.45 17.02 3.80
C GLU A 109 -25.92 17.22 3.71
N TRP A 110 -25.17 16.86 4.78
CA TRP A 110 -23.74 17.06 4.88
C TRP A 110 -22.90 15.89 4.38
N ARG A 111 -23.46 14.68 4.31
CA ARG A 111 -22.68 13.47 3.98
C ARG A 111 -21.99 13.56 2.63
N ALA A 112 -22.70 14.04 1.60
CA ALA A 112 -22.15 14.22 0.26
C ALA A 112 -21.00 15.24 0.26
N THR A 113 -21.15 16.35 0.98
CA THR A 113 -20.12 17.39 1.10
C THR A 113 -18.90 16.88 1.85
N LEU A 114 -19.08 16.16 2.96
CA LEU A 114 -17.98 15.57 3.73
C LEU A 114 -17.23 14.53 2.90
N MET A 115 -17.93 13.69 2.14
CA MET A 115 -17.31 12.73 1.23
C MET A 115 -16.49 13.43 0.14
N MET A 116 -17.02 14.52 -0.44
CA MET A 116 -16.29 15.31 -1.42
C MET A 116 -15.02 15.93 -0.82
N LEU A 117 -15.07 16.45 0.41
CA LEU A 117 -13.92 17.01 1.11
C LEU A 117 -12.82 15.97 1.37
N VAL A 118 -13.19 14.73 1.69
CA VAL A 118 -12.22 13.62 1.86
C VAL A 118 -11.54 13.27 0.55
N ILE A 119 -12.24 13.34 -0.58
CA ILE A 119 -11.71 12.99 -1.91
C ILE A 119 -10.98 14.19 -2.55
N LEU A 120 -11.30 15.43 -2.14
CA LEU A 120 -10.75 16.64 -2.73
C LEU A 120 -9.22 16.64 -2.91
N PRO A 121 -8.39 16.15 -1.95
CA PRO A 121 -6.95 16.09 -2.11
C PRO A 121 -6.49 15.30 -3.35
N PHE A 122 -7.28 14.34 -3.85
CA PHE A 122 -6.91 13.57 -5.05
C PHE A 122 -7.02 14.35 -6.36
N TRP A 123 -7.67 15.50 -6.36
CA TRP A 123 -7.73 16.37 -7.54
C TRP A 123 -6.41 17.12 -7.78
N THR A 124 -5.51 17.11 -6.79
CA THR A 124 -4.17 17.65 -6.93
C THR A 124 -3.15 16.54 -7.20
N SER A 125 -2.06 16.87 -7.91
CA SER A 125 -0.98 15.92 -8.15
C SER A 125 -0.42 15.36 -6.86
N PHE A 126 -0.16 14.04 -6.84
CA PHE A 126 0.47 13.36 -5.73
C PHE A 126 1.82 13.99 -5.34
N LEU A 127 2.68 14.23 -6.32
CA LEU A 127 4.00 14.84 -6.09
C LEU A 127 3.89 16.24 -5.49
N ILE A 128 2.99 17.08 -5.98
CA ILE A 128 2.78 18.43 -5.44
C ILE A 128 2.39 18.37 -3.96
N ARG A 129 1.56 17.41 -3.57
CA ARG A 129 1.18 17.21 -2.16
C ARG A 129 2.38 16.81 -1.30
N VAL A 130 3.25 15.92 -1.80
CA VAL A 130 4.45 15.50 -1.06
C VAL A 130 5.43 16.67 -0.93
N TYR A 131 5.64 17.46 -1.99
CA TYR A 131 6.44 18.70 -1.92
C TYR A 131 5.87 19.73 -0.95
N ALA A 132 4.54 19.88 -0.90
CA ALA A 132 3.91 20.75 0.10
C ALA A 132 4.24 20.30 1.53
N TRP A 133 4.23 19.00 1.80
CA TRP A 133 4.66 18.45 3.09
C TRP A 133 6.14 18.69 3.38
N MET A 134 7.04 18.64 2.40
CA MET A 134 8.44 19.03 2.58
C MET A 134 8.54 20.49 3.09
N GLY A 135 7.80 21.40 2.46
CA GLY A 135 7.75 22.80 2.91
C GLY A 135 7.15 22.98 4.31
N ILE A 136 6.05 22.30 4.61
CA ILE A 136 5.36 22.37 5.91
C ILE A 136 6.24 21.83 7.04
N LEU A 137 6.96 20.71 6.81
CA LEU A 137 7.76 20.01 7.82
C LEU A 137 9.21 20.49 7.89
N SER A 138 9.64 21.43 7.04
CA SER A 138 10.98 22.00 7.10
C SER A 138 11.21 22.76 8.42
N ASN A 139 12.47 22.99 8.79
CA ASN A 139 12.80 23.69 10.04
C ASN A 139 12.20 25.11 10.09
N GLU A 140 12.15 25.80 8.95
CA GLU A 140 11.51 27.11 8.80
C GLU A 140 10.06 27.01 8.29
N GLY A 141 9.51 25.80 8.25
CA GLY A 141 8.20 25.50 7.71
C GLY A 141 7.05 25.98 8.58
N PHE A 142 5.86 26.01 7.94
CA PHE A 142 4.65 26.51 8.59
C PHE A 142 4.34 25.82 9.93
N LEU A 143 4.58 24.51 10.05
CA LEU A 143 4.31 23.77 11.28
C LEU A 143 5.19 24.26 12.44
N ASN A 144 6.50 24.40 12.22
CA ASN A 144 7.43 24.91 13.23
C ASN A 144 7.13 26.36 13.60
N GLN A 145 6.84 27.21 12.63
CA GLN A 145 6.47 28.61 12.88
C GLN A 145 5.18 28.70 13.72
N ALA A 146 4.18 27.90 13.43
CA ALA A 146 2.92 27.87 14.18
C ALA A 146 3.15 27.40 15.63
N LEU A 147 3.94 26.33 15.84
CA LEU A 147 4.23 25.80 17.16
C LEU A 147 5.08 26.74 18.01
N LEU A 148 6.04 27.46 17.41
CA LEU A 148 6.83 28.51 18.07
C LEU A 148 5.95 29.69 18.47
N TRP A 149 5.06 30.14 17.56
CA TRP A 149 4.14 31.24 17.84
C TRP A 149 3.14 30.91 18.96
N LEU A 150 2.69 29.65 19.03
CA LEU A 150 1.82 29.17 20.12
C LEU A 150 2.57 28.92 21.44
N GLY A 151 3.91 29.04 21.46
CA GLY A 151 4.72 28.77 22.65
C GLY A 151 4.77 27.30 23.06
N VAL A 152 4.40 26.38 22.17
CA VAL A 152 4.42 24.94 22.42
C VAL A 152 5.83 24.37 22.38
N ILE A 153 6.68 24.95 21.56
CA ILE A 153 8.11 24.58 21.41
C ILE A 153 8.99 25.83 21.58
N GLY A 154 10.22 25.62 22.08
CA GLY A 154 11.22 26.70 22.22
C GLY A 154 12.17 26.80 21.03
N GLU A 155 12.36 25.71 20.29
CA GLU A 155 13.24 25.60 19.13
C GLU A 155 12.56 24.81 18.02
N PRO A 156 12.90 25.02 16.73
CA PRO A 156 12.34 24.28 15.62
C PRO A 156 12.60 22.78 15.73
N LEU A 157 11.57 21.96 15.51
CA LEU A 157 11.70 20.52 15.48
C LEU A 157 12.29 20.08 14.14
N ALA A 158 13.29 19.21 14.17
CA ALA A 158 13.85 18.56 12.99
C ALA A 158 12.91 17.42 12.54
N LEU A 159 11.82 17.75 11.86
CA LEU A 159 10.82 16.79 11.40
C LEU A 159 11.15 16.22 10.04
N LEU A 160 11.56 17.07 9.09
CA LEU A 160 11.93 16.65 7.73
C LEU A 160 13.15 15.72 7.79
N ASN A 161 13.25 14.80 6.85
CA ASN A 161 14.28 13.75 6.78
C ASN A 161 14.25 12.77 7.97
N THR A 162 13.05 12.48 8.49
CA THR A 162 12.85 11.52 9.58
C THR A 162 11.73 10.54 9.23
N ASN A 163 11.69 9.40 9.93
CA ASN A 163 10.57 8.47 9.84
C ASN A 163 9.23 9.10 10.26
N THR A 164 9.25 10.09 11.15
CA THR A 164 8.05 10.83 11.54
C THR A 164 7.43 11.59 10.37
N ALA A 165 8.25 12.26 9.56
CA ALA A 165 7.75 12.91 8.34
C ALA A 165 7.16 11.90 7.36
N VAL A 166 7.79 10.73 7.22
CA VAL A 166 7.27 9.64 6.37
C VAL A 166 5.91 9.17 6.87
N TYR A 167 5.74 8.93 8.18
CA TYR A 167 4.44 8.57 8.75
C TYR A 167 3.36 9.62 8.50
N ILE A 168 3.67 10.90 8.71
CA ILE A 168 2.74 12.01 8.45
C ILE A 168 2.33 12.02 6.96
N GLY A 169 3.31 11.95 6.06
CA GLY A 169 3.07 11.95 4.61
C GLY A 169 2.22 10.76 4.15
N ILE A 170 2.49 9.57 4.68
CA ILE A 170 1.73 8.34 4.37
C ILE A 170 0.30 8.46 4.91
N VAL A 171 0.13 8.81 6.19
CA VAL A 171 -1.20 8.94 6.81
C VAL A 171 -2.06 9.92 6.02
N TYR A 172 -1.54 11.12 5.73
CA TYR A 172 -2.25 12.11 4.93
C TYR A 172 -2.64 11.57 3.55
N THR A 173 -1.68 10.95 2.87
CA THR A 173 -1.88 10.49 1.48
C THR A 173 -2.89 9.37 1.37
N TYR A 174 -2.86 8.42 2.31
CA TYR A 174 -3.69 7.21 2.26
C TYR A 174 -4.96 7.30 3.12
N LEU A 175 -5.17 8.41 3.84
CA LEU A 175 -6.35 8.63 4.70
C LEU A 175 -7.69 8.38 3.99
N PRO A 176 -7.94 8.88 2.76
CA PRO A 176 -9.20 8.60 2.06
C PRO A 176 -9.44 7.13 1.76
N PHE A 177 -8.38 6.35 1.48
CA PHE A 177 -8.50 4.90 1.25
C PHE A 177 -8.92 4.12 2.50
N MET A 178 -8.63 4.66 3.68
CA MET A 178 -9.12 4.13 4.96
C MET A 178 -10.54 4.57 5.25
N ILE A 179 -10.84 5.86 5.06
CA ILE A 179 -12.15 6.45 5.42
C ILE A 179 -13.27 5.85 4.59
N LEU A 180 -13.12 5.76 3.25
CA LEU A 180 -14.23 5.41 2.37
C LEU A 180 -14.80 4.00 2.60
N PRO A 181 -14.01 2.92 2.76
CA PRO A 181 -14.56 1.59 3.06
C PRO A 181 -15.20 1.52 4.46
N ILE A 182 -14.63 2.21 5.45
CA ILE A 182 -15.18 2.27 6.80
C ILE A 182 -16.51 3.03 6.79
N TYR A 183 -16.54 4.18 6.12
CA TYR A 183 -17.78 4.95 5.93
C TYR A 183 -18.86 4.10 5.26
N ALA A 184 -18.55 3.42 4.18
CA ALA A 184 -19.51 2.57 3.48
C ALA A 184 -20.04 1.40 4.34
N ALA A 185 -19.25 0.88 5.26
CA ALA A 185 -19.68 -0.14 6.22
C ALA A 185 -20.57 0.47 7.31
N LEU A 186 -20.22 1.65 7.82
CA LEU A 186 -20.96 2.34 8.87
C LEU A 186 -22.29 2.93 8.38
N ASP A 187 -22.34 3.42 7.14
CA ASP A 187 -23.54 4.00 6.52
C ASP A 187 -24.65 2.94 6.29
N ARG A 188 -24.26 1.67 6.12
CA ARG A 188 -25.19 0.54 5.98
C ARG A 188 -25.68 -0.01 7.32
N LEU A 189 -25.14 0.47 8.44
CA LEU A 189 -25.43 -0.06 9.76
C LEU A 189 -26.80 0.44 10.22
N ASP A 190 -27.72 -0.48 10.50
CA ASP A 190 -29.04 -0.13 11.02
C ASP A 190 -28.92 0.47 12.42
N GLY A 191 -29.41 1.70 12.59
CA GLY A 191 -29.41 2.39 13.88
C GLY A 191 -30.18 1.65 14.98
N SER A 192 -31.18 0.86 14.61
CA SER A 192 -31.99 0.07 15.54
C SER A 192 -31.15 -0.93 16.36
N LEU A 193 -30.02 -1.42 15.81
CA LEU A 193 -29.11 -2.32 16.52
C LEU A 193 -28.41 -1.63 17.70
N ILE A 194 -28.15 -0.33 17.57
CA ILE A 194 -27.54 0.47 18.63
C ILE A 194 -28.59 0.81 19.69
N GLU A 195 -29.80 1.17 19.26
CA GLU A 195 -30.93 1.41 20.16
C GLU A 195 -31.27 0.14 20.97
N ALA A 196 -31.32 -1.02 20.34
CA ALA A 196 -31.54 -2.28 21.01
C ALA A 196 -30.43 -2.61 22.04
N ALA A 197 -29.17 -2.30 21.75
CA ALA A 197 -28.08 -2.46 22.72
C ALA A 197 -28.23 -1.50 23.90
N GLU A 198 -28.66 -0.26 23.66
CA GLU A 198 -28.94 0.72 24.73
C GLU A 198 -30.14 0.29 25.59
N ASP A 199 -31.20 -0.25 25.00
CA ASP A 199 -32.37 -0.82 25.69
C ASP A 199 -32.00 -2.02 26.57
N LEU A 200 -31.00 -2.79 26.17
CA LEU A 200 -30.41 -3.89 26.96
C LEU A 200 -29.45 -3.40 28.06
N GLY A 201 -29.31 -2.08 28.25
CA GLY A 201 -28.52 -1.47 29.32
C GLY A 201 -27.09 -1.13 28.94
N CYS A 202 -26.70 -1.25 27.68
CA CYS A 202 -25.38 -0.80 27.23
C CYS A 202 -25.30 0.74 27.23
N SER A 203 -24.21 1.28 27.76
CA SER A 203 -23.88 2.68 27.52
C SER A 203 -23.50 2.90 26.05
N ARG A 204 -23.58 4.14 25.55
CA ARG A 204 -23.16 4.50 24.19
C ARG A 204 -21.75 4.04 23.84
N LEU A 205 -20.81 4.13 24.76
CA LEU A 205 -19.45 3.66 24.58
C LEU A 205 -19.37 2.13 24.48
N GLN A 206 -20.17 1.42 25.29
CA GLN A 206 -20.26 -0.05 25.19
C GLN A 206 -20.92 -0.47 23.87
N ALA A 207 -21.99 0.17 23.44
CA ALA A 207 -22.62 -0.09 22.13
C ALA A 207 -21.65 0.19 20.97
N PHE A 208 -20.82 1.22 21.07
CA PHE A 208 -19.75 1.48 20.08
C PHE A 208 -18.78 0.30 19.97
N TRP A 209 -18.24 -0.20 21.09
CA TRP A 209 -17.25 -1.29 21.08
C TRP A 209 -17.85 -2.67 20.79
N LEU A 210 -19.09 -2.93 21.26
CA LEU A 210 -19.71 -4.25 21.16
C LEU A 210 -20.56 -4.43 19.88
N VAL A 211 -21.05 -3.35 19.30
CA VAL A 211 -21.92 -3.38 18.11
C VAL A 211 -21.26 -2.70 16.92
N THR A 212 -20.90 -1.41 17.04
CA THR A 212 -20.43 -0.61 15.90
C THR A 212 -19.11 -1.12 15.35
N ILE A 213 -18.10 -1.32 16.20
CA ILE A 213 -16.76 -1.81 15.77
C ILE A 213 -16.86 -3.21 15.14
N PRO A 214 -17.51 -4.22 15.76
CA PRO A 214 -17.64 -5.54 15.15
C PRO A 214 -18.37 -5.55 13.81
N LEU A 215 -19.44 -4.80 13.68
CA LEU A 215 -20.23 -4.72 12.44
C LEU A 215 -19.50 -3.93 11.33
N SER A 216 -18.61 -3.00 11.69
CA SER A 216 -17.77 -2.27 10.73
C SER A 216 -16.46 -2.98 10.37
N ARG A 217 -16.15 -4.16 10.94
CA ARG A 217 -14.94 -4.92 10.65
C ARG A 217 -14.65 -5.12 9.15
N PRO A 218 -15.63 -5.43 8.28
CA PRO A 218 -15.35 -5.55 6.86
C PRO A 218 -14.77 -4.28 6.25
N GLY A 219 -15.28 -3.10 6.66
CA GLY A 219 -14.77 -1.80 6.24
C GLY A 219 -13.37 -1.52 6.79
N ILE A 220 -13.11 -1.85 8.06
CA ILE A 220 -11.79 -1.69 8.69
C ILE A 220 -10.74 -2.54 7.96
N ILE A 221 -11.06 -3.81 7.70
CA ILE A 221 -10.16 -4.74 7.01
C ILE A 221 -9.90 -4.25 5.58
N ALA A 222 -10.93 -3.89 4.83
CA ALA A 222 -10.79 -3.39 3.47
C ALA A 222 -9.94 -2.12 3.41
N GLY A 223 -10.22 -1.14 4.27
CA GLY A 223 -9.43 0.09 4.38
C GLY A 223 -7.98 -0.18 4.77
N SER A 224 -7.77 -1.10 5.72
CA SER A 224 -6.42 -1.48 6.15
C SER A 224 -5.60 -2.09 5.00
N PHE A 225 -6.17 -2.96 4.16
CA PHE A 225 -5.49 -3.49 2.99
C PHE A 225 -5.24 -2.43 1.92
N LEU A 226 -6.20 -1.52 1.68
CA LEU A 226 -6.04 -0.43 0.73
C LEU A 226 -4.95 0.58 1.12
N VAL A 227 -4.60 0.66 2.41
CA VAL A 227 -3.47 1.45 2.90
C VAL A 227 -2.19 0.62 2.94
N PHE A 228 -2.22 -0.56 3.56
CA PHE A 228 -1.05 -1.38 3.82
C PHE A 228 -0.31 -1.82 2.55
N ILE A 229 -1.07 -2.31 1.55
CA ILE A 229 -0.48 -2.86 0.31
C ILE A 229 0.33 -1.82 -0.46
N PRO A 230 -0.21 -0.64 -0.83
CA PRO A 230 0.58 0.34 -1.56
C PRO A 230 1.70 0.97 -0.71
N VAL A 231 1.50 1.13 0.60
CA VAL A 231 2.54 1.67 1.49
C VAL A 231 3.77 0.76 1.55
N LEU A 232 3.60 -0.56 1.47
CA LEU A 232 4.73 -1.49 1.50
C LEU A 232 5.72 -1.25 0.34
N GLY A 233 5.20 -0.94 -0.85
CA GLY A 233 5.98 -0.62 -2.05
C GLY A 233 6.22 0.87 -2.27
N GLU A 234 5.89 1.73 -1.30
CA GLU A 234 6.01 3.18 -1.45
C GLU A 234 7.49 3.61 -1.58
N PHE A 235 7.79 4.50 -2.56
CA PHE A 235 9.15 5.00 -2.77
C PHE A 235 9.22 6.54 -2.75
N VAL A 236 8.18 7.24 -3.19
CA VAL A 236 8.22 8.70 -3.35
C VAL A 236 8.25 9.41 -1.99
N ILE A 237 7.34 9.02 -1.10
CA ILE A 237 7.26 9.61 0.24
C ILE A 237 8.56 9.38 1.03
N PRO A 238 9.10 8.16 1.16
CA PRO A 238 10.36 7.94 1.86
C PRO A 238 11.57 8.60 1.17
N SER A 239 11.54 8.78 -0.15
CA SER A 239 12.62 9.47 -0.88
C SER A 239 12.64 10.97 -0.65
N LEU A 240 11.46 11.60 -0.48
CA LEU A 240 11.33 13.06 -0.34
C LEU A 240 11.22 13.52 1.12
N LEU A 241 10.55 12.77 1.99
CA LEU A 241 10.33 13.13 3.38
C LEU A 241 11.23 12.37 4.35
N GLY A 242 11.72 11.19 3.97
CA GLY A 242 12.58 10.36 4.79
C GLY A 242 14.05 10.78 4.75
N GLY A 243 14.79 10.42 5.78
CA GLY A 243 16.23 10.62 5.84
C GLY A 243 17.02 9.44 5.24
N SER A 244 18.36 9.53 5.35
CA SER A 244 19.27 8.46 4.93
C SER A 244 19.07 7.14 5.70
N GLY A 245 18.51 7.21 6.92
CA GLY A 245 18.17 6.03 7.72
C GLY A 245 16.79 5.43 7.40
N THR A 246 15.99 6.08 6.53
CA THR A 246 14.69 5.55 6.12
C THR A 246 14.88 4.57 4.97
N LEU A 247 14.97 3.30 5.32
CA LEU A 247 15.14 2.22 4.36
C LEU A 247 13.76 1.59 4.07
N MET A 248 13.31 1.69 2.82
CA MET A 248 12.09 1.03 2.35
C MET A 248 12.36 0.30 1.03
N ILE A 249 11.76 -0.87 0.87
CA ILE A 249 12.03 -1.75 -0.27
C ILE A 249 11.62 -1.12 -1.61
N GLY A 250 10.56 -0.32 -1.65
CA GLY A 250 10.18 0.42 -2.86
C GLY A 250 11.24 1.43 -3.29
N LYS A 251 11.91 2.10 -2.33
CA LYS A 251 13.02 3.00 -2.60
C LYS A 251 14.25 2.23 -3.12
N VAL A 252 14.60 1.11 -2.49
CA VAL A 252 15.71 0.25 -2.92
C VAL A 252 15.46 -0.26 -4.34
N LEU A 253 14.25 -0.77 -4.63
CA LEU A 253 13.87 -1.22 -5.97
C LEU A 253 14.03 -0.12 -7.01
N TRP A 254 13.61 1.11 -6.69
CA TRP A 254 13.76 2.26 -7.57
C TRP A 254 15.24 2.57 -7.84
N GLU A 255 16.08 2.54 -6.80
CA GLU A 255 17.52 2.79 -6.90
C GLU A 255 18.21 1.72 -7.75
N GLU A 256 17.89 0.43 -7.54
CA GLU A 256 18.43 -0.67 -8.36
C GLU A 256 18.03 -0.52 -9.84
N PHE A 257 16.77 -0.24 -10.10
CA PHE A 257 16.28 -0.18 -11.48
C PHE A 257 16.81 1.03 -12.26
N PHE A 258 16.79 2.22 -11.66
CA PHE A 258 17.11 3.48 -12.36
C PHE A 258 18.55 3.95 -12.16
N SER A 259 19.09 3.87 -10.94
CA SER A 259 20.41 4.40 -10.61
C SER A 259 21.50 3.39 -10.89
N ASN A 260 21.35 2.17 -10.37
CA ASN A 260 22.33 1.09 -10.55
C ASN A 260 22.17 0.40 -11.90
N ARG A 261 21.00 0.51 -12.55
CA ARG A 261 20.62 -0.19 -13.78
C ARG A 261 20.71 -1.70 -13.66
N ASP A 262 20.56 -2.21 -12.46
CA ASP A 262 20.50 -3.64 -12.17
C ASP A 262 19.03 -4.11 -12.25
N TRP A 263 18.58 -4.31 -13.50
CA TRP A 263 17.20 -4.74 -13.76
C TRP A 263 16.92 -6.16 -13.24
N PRO A 264 17.85 -7.12 -13.31
CA PRO A 264 17.68 -8.44 -12.72
C PRO A 264 17.41 -8.42 -11.23
N VAL A 265 18.24 -7.75 -10.45
CA VAL A 265 18.07 -7.62 -8.99
C VAL A 265 16.79 -6.83 -8.68
N ALA A 266 16.52 -5.71 -9.34
CA ALA A 266 15.28 -4.96 -9.16
C ALA A 266 14.04 -5.82 -9.43
N SER A 267 14.08 -6.66 -10.47
CA SER A 267 13.00 -7.59 -10.81
C SER A 267 12.84 -8.70 -9.77
N ALA A 268 13.93 -9.24 -9.23
CA ALA A 268 13.90 -10.22 -8.16
C ALA A 268 13.28 -9.63 -6.87
N VAL A 269 13.65 -8.39 -6.51
CA VAL A 269 13.02 -7.63 -5.41
C VAL A 269 11.52 -7.48 -5.65
N ALA A 270 11.09 -7.11 -6.87
CA ALA A 270 9.68 -6.96 -7.20
C ALA A 270 8.90 -8.29 -7.07
N VAL A 271 9.47 -9.40 -7.53
CA VAL A 271 8.88 -10.74 -7.42
C VAL A 271 8.70 -11.15 -5.95
N VAL A 272 9.74 -10.99 -5.14
CA VAL A 272 9.68 -11.29 -3.70
C VAL A 272 8.64 -10.41 -2.99
N LEU A 273 8.59 -9.11 -3.32
CA LEU A 273 7.59 -8.18 -2.77
C LEU A 273 6.18 -8.64 -3.12
N LEU A 274 5.93 -9.05 -4.36
CA LEU A 274 4.64 -9.58 -4.78
C LEU A 274 4.26 -10.83 -3.98
N LEU A 275 5.19 -11.77 -3.79
CA LEU A 275 4.92 -12.99 -3.00
C LEU A 275 4.58 -12.67 -1.54
N ILE A 276 5.31 -11.73 -0.91
CA ILE A 276 5.03 -11.24 0.45
C ILE A 276 3.62 -10.65 0.56
N LEU A 277 3.13 -10.00 -0.50
CA LEU A 277 1.79 -9.39 -0.52
C LEU A 277 0.69 -10.41 -0.84
N VAL A 278 0.88 -11.22 -1.88
CA VAL A 278 -0.17 -12.12 -2.41
C VAL A 278 -0.45 -13.27 -1.46
N ILE A 279 0.57 -13.87 -0.85
CA ILE A 279 0.40 -15.05 0.00
C ILE A 279 -0.54 -14.76 1.19
N PRO A 280 -0.33 -13.73 2.02
CA PRO A 280 -1.25 -13.41 3.11
C PRO A 280 -2.67 -13.10 2.65
N ILE A 281 -2.82 -12.40 1.52
CA ILE A 281 -4.14 -12.03 0.96
C ILE A 281 -4.92 -13.29 0.56
N VAL A 282 -4.27 -14.21 -0.17
CA VAL A 282 -4.91 -15.46 -0.61
C VAL A 282 -5.27 -16.35 0.58
N LEU A 283 -4.38 -16.46 1.58
CA LEU A 283 -4.66 -17.21 2.80
C LEU A 283 -5.84 -16.62 3.57
N PHE A 284 -5.90 -15.30 3.69
CA PHE A 284 -7.00 -14.61 4.34
C PHE A 284 -8.34 -14.85 3.62
N GLN A 285 -8.38 -14.69 2.29
CA GLN A 285 -9.58 -14.93 1.50
C GLN A 285 -10.08 -16.37 1.61
N ARG A 286 -9.17 -17.34 1.55
CA ARG A 286 -9.54 -18.78 1.74
C ARG A 286 -10.13 -19.05 3.12
N ASN A 287 -9.59 -18.42 4.15
CA ASN A 287 -10.13 -18.58 5.51
C ASN A 287 -11.53 -17.99 5.64
N GLN A 288 -11.78 -16.83 5.04
CA GLN A 288 -13.12 -16.23 5.02
C GLN A 288 -14.14 -17.10 4.27
N GLN A 289 -13.75 -17.65 3.12
CA GLN A 289 -14.63 -18.55 2.37
C GLN A 289 -15.00 -19.80 3.19
N LYS A 290 -14.03 -20.44 3.85
CA LYS A 290 -14.29 -21.61 4.71
C LYS A 290 -15.21 -21.31 5.90
N GLN A 291 -15.10 -20.10 6.49
CA GLN A 291 -16.01 -19.68 7.55
C GLN A 291 -17.43 -19.47 7.04
N ALA A 292 -17.59 -18.81 5.89
CA ALA A 292 -18.90 -18.62 5.27
C ALA A 292 -19.57 -19.93 4.81
N GLU A 293 -18.78 -20.95 4.42
CA GLU A 293 -19.29 -22.29 4.08
C GLU A 293 -19.69 -23.10 5.32
N ALA A 294 -19.03 -22.86 6.46
CA ALA A 294 -19.33 -23.56 7.73
C ALA A 294 -20.57 -22.99 8.45
N GLU A 295 -21.01 -21.79 8.10
CA GLU A 295 -22.20 -21.13 8.63
C GLU A 295 -23.47 -21.41 7.80
N GLN A 296 -23.37 -22.09 6.65
CA GLN A 296 -24.48 -22.57 5.82
C GLN A 296 -24.88 -24.00 6.15
#